data_c8a4e260428b6b9c033de9893442ebb1
#
_entry.id   c8a4e260428b6b9c033de9893442ebb1
#
_cell.length_a   1.000
_cell.length_b   1.000
_cell.length_c   1.000
_cell.angle_alpha   90.00
_cell.angle_beta   90.00
_cell.angle_gamma   90.00
#
_symmetry.space_group_name_H-M   'P 1'
#
loop_
_entity.id
_entity.type
_entity.pdbx_description
1 polymer ?
#
loop_
_entity_poly.entity_id
_entity_poly.type
_entity_poly.pdbx_seq_one_letter_code
_entity_poly.pdbx_strand_id
1 'polypeptide(L)'
;MVKIAVLKEAASGENRVAATPETVKKFIALGASVAVENGASAGASIPDADYEAAGATLGTQTATAWDADIVLGVQGPDPKSLKGVKDGAWIVAGLDPFGQRARIDAYAKAGVEALAMEFMPRITRAQSMDILSSQSNLSGYKAVIDAAGAYGRAFPMMMTAAGTV
;
A
#
# COMPACT_ATOMS: atom_id res chain seq x y z
N MET A 1 -11.05 20.52 3.54
CA MET A 1 -10.15 19.49 4.15
C MET A 1 -10.03 18.37 3.13
N VAL A 2 -8.84 17.93 2.79
CA VAL A 2 -8.63 16.82 1.86
C VAL A 2 -8.99 15.52 2.54
N LYS A 3 -9.84 14.70 1.91
CA LYS A 3 -10.22 13.36 2.40
C LYS A 3 -9.43 12.30 1.65
N ILE A 4 -8.68 11.49 2.39
CA ILE A 4 -7.91 10.36 1.88
C ILE A 4 -8.65 9.06 2.26
N ALA A 5 -8.89 8.21 1.27
CA ALA A 5 -9.48 6.89 1.45
C ALA A 5 -8.41 5.81 1.26
N VAL A 6 -8.34 4.86 2.18
CA VAL A 6 -7.51 3.65 2.09
C VAL A 6 -8.44 2.45 2.00
N LEU A 7 -8.51 1.84 0.83
CA LEU A 7 -9.37 0.69 0.57
C LEU A 7 -8.62 -0.61 0.84
N LYS A 8 -9.38 -1.66 1.11
CA LYS A 8 -8.85 -3.02 1.21
C LYS A 8 -8.43 -3.50 -0.18
N GLU A 9 -7.25 -4.10 -0.25
CA GLU A 9 -6.75 -4.71 -1.48
C GLU A 9 -7.62 -5.90 -1.90
N ALA A 10 -7.99 -5.94 -3.17
CA ALA A 10 -8.85 -6.98 -3.72
C ALA A 10 -8.08 -8.10 -4.44
N ALA A 11 -6.80 -7.87 -4.77
CA ALA A 11 -5.98 -8.83 -5.48
C ALA A 11 -5.64 -10.04 -4.60
N SER A 12 -5.76 -11.24 -5.16
CA SER A 12 -5.41 -12.48 -4.46
C SER A 12 -3.94 -12.48 -4.06
N GLY A 13 -3.67 -12.75 -2.78
CA GLY A 13 -2.31 -12.78 -2.24
C GLY A 13 -1.71 -11.39 -1.90
N GLU A 14 -2.44 -10.30 -2.14
CA GLU A 14 -2.00 -8.98 -1.69
C GLU A 14 -2.38 -8.78 -0.23
N ASN A 15 -1.39 -8.85 0.64
CA ASN A 15 -1.58 -8.71 2.08
C ASN A 15 -1.16 -7.33 2.61
N ARG A 16 -0.58 -6.48 1.75
CA ARG A 16 -0.15 -5.14 2.14
C ARG A 16 -1.34 -4.20 2.22
N VAL A 17 -1.12 -3.08 2.88
CA VAL A 17 -2.05 -1.95 2.94
C VAL A 17 -1.34 -0.67 2.50
N ALA A 18 -2.05 0.23 1.84
CA ALA A 18 -1.45 1.43 1.25
C ALA A 18 -0.97 2.47 2.28
N ALA A 19 -1.54 2.47 3.48
CA ALA A 19 -1.12 3.34 4.56
C ALA A 19 -1.14 2.61 5.90
N THR A 20 -0.07 2.76 6.69
CA THR A 20 0.00 2.28 8.07
C THR A 20 -0.57 3.32 9.04
N PRO A 21 -0.89 2.96 10.31
CA PRO A 21 -1.33 3.93 11.32
C PRO A 21 -0.35 5.09 11.51
N GLU A 22 0.97 4.84 11.39
CA GLU A 22 1.97 5.89 11.45
C GLU A 22 1.86 6.87 10.27
N THR A 23 1.62 6.35 9.07
CA THR A 23 1.41 7.15 7.86
C THR A 23 0.11 7.97 7.97
N VAL A 24 -0.95 7.38 8.52
CA VAL A 24 -2.21 8.07 8.82
C VAL A 24 -2.00 9.28 9.73
N LYS A 25 -1.24 9.12 10.82
CA LYS A 25 -0.89 10.25 11.71
C LYS A 25 -0.20 11.38 10.96
N LYS A 26 0.68 11.05 10.02
CA LYS A 26 1.38 12.05 9.20
C LYS A 26 0.42 12.80 8.26
N PHE A 27 -0.52 12.09 7.62
CA PHE A 27 -1.54 12.74 6.79
C PHE A 27 -2.45 13.66 7.59
N ILE A 28 -2.88 13.23 8.77
CA ILE A 28 -3.71 14.05 9.67
C ILE A 28 -2.94 15.30 10.14
N ALA A 29 -1.66 15.15 10.46
CA ALA A 29 -0.80 16.29 10.82
C ALA A 29 -0.64 17.32 9.69
N LEU A 30 -0.79 16.89 8.43
CA LEU A 30 -0.82 17.75 7.25
C LEU A 30 -2.19 18.36 6.97
N GLY A 31 -3.20 18.09 7.82
CA GLY A 31 -4.54 18.66 7.72
C GLY A 31 -5.52 17.85 6.88
N ALA A 32 -5.19 16.59 6.53
CA ALA A 32 -6.12 15.70 5.85
C ALA A 32 -7.02 14.95 6.85
N SER A 33 -8.19 14.51 6.39
CA SER A 33 -8.97 13.45 7.06
C SER A 33 -8.69 12.12 6.37
N VAL A 34 -8.58 11.04 7.15
CA VAL A 34 -8.27 9.72 6.62
C VAL A 34 -9.40 8.75 6.98
N ALA A 35 -9.94 8.08 5.98
CA ALA A 35 -10.87 6.98 6.14
C ALA A 35 -10.21 5.67 5.69
N VAL A 36 -10.37 4.61 6.47
CA VAL A 36 -9.80 3.29 6.19
C VAL A 36 -10.92 2.25 6.14
N GLU A 37 -10.91 1.39 5.15
CA GLU A 37 -11.88 0.30 5.05
C GLU A 37 -11.64 -0.72 6.16
N ASN A 38 -12.72 -1.18 6.79
CA ASN A 38 -12.67 -2.20 7.85
C ASN A 38 -11.90 -3.45 7.37
N GLY A 39 -10.91 -3.87 8.16
CA GLY A 39 -10.09 -5.04 7.85
C GLY A 39 -9.16 -4.87 6.65
N ALA A 40 -8.91 -3.65 6.18
CA ALA A 40 -7.99 -3.38 5.06
C ALA A 40 -6.57 -3.87 5.34
N SER A 41 -6.14 -3.85 6.58
CA SER A 41 -4.79 -4.19 7.02
C SER A 41 -4.68 -5.55 7.71
N ALA A 42 -5.74 -6.36 7.72
CA ALA A 42 -5.73 -7.67 8.37
C ALA A 42 -4.62 -8.60 7.83
N GLY A 43 -4.37 -8.56 6.51
CA GLY A 43 -3.28 -9.30 5.87
C GLY A 43 -1.88 -8.83 6.28
N ALA A 44 -1.74 -7.58 6.69
CA ALA A 44 -0.50 -7.00 7.21
C ALA A 44 -0.35 -7.13 8.74
N SER A 45 -1.27 -7.85 9.40
CA SER A 45 -1.30 -8.06 10.86
C SER A 45 -1.40 -6.74 11.66
N ILE A 46 -2.07 -5.73 11.11
CA ILE A 46 -2.33 -4.46 11.79
C ILE A 46 -3.82 -4.42 12.14
N PRO A 47 -4.20 -4.33 13.43
CA PRO A 47 -5.60 -4.26 13.85
C PRO A 47 -6.26 -2.93 13.48
N ASP A 48 -7.56 -2.95 13.21
CA ASP A 48 -8.36 -1.75 12.92
C ASP A 48 -8.27 -0.72 14.06
N ALA A 49 -8.21 -1.15 15.31
CA ALA A 49 -8.08 -0.28 16.49
C ALA A 49 -6.85 0.63 16.44
N ASP A 50 -5.76 0.20 15.79
CA ASP A 50 -4.55 1.02 15.66
C ASP A 50 -4.77 2.21 14.71
N TYR A 51 -5.65 2.05 13.71
CA TYR A 51 -6.06 3.15 12.83
C TYR A 51 -6.98 4.13 13.53
N GLU A 52 -7.91 3.66 14.35
CA GLU A 52 -8.74 4.52 15.20
C GLU A 52 -7.88 5.33 16.18
N ALA A 53 -6.92 4.68 16.83
CA ALA A 53 -5.96 5.32 17.72
C ALA A 53 -5.06 6.33 16.98
N ALA A 54 -4.85 6.15 15.68
CA ALA A 54 -4.13 7.08 14.82
C ALA A 54 -5.01 8.28 14.37
N GLY A 55 -6.33 8.24 14.62
CA GLY A 55 -7.28 9.27 14.24
C GLY A 55 -7.98 9.05 12.90
N ALA A 56 -7.87 7.86 12.30
CA ALA A 56 -8.64 7.49 11.12
C ALA A 56 -10.09 7.17 11.46
N THR A 57 -10.98 7.36 10.48
CA THR A 57 -12.34 6.86 10.54
C THR A 57 -12.41 5.50 9.84
N LEU A 58 -12.99 4.51 10.52
CA LEU A 58 -13.23 3.19 9.91
C LEU A 58 -14.61 3.12 9.25
N GLY A 59 -14.73 2.35 8.19
CA GLY A 59 -15.99 2.20 7.49
C GLY A 59 -16.04 1.04 6.51
N THR A 60 -17.22 0.83 5.92
CA THR A 60 -17.37 -0.08 4.77
C THR A 60 -16.66 0.53 3.56
N GLN A 61 -16.38 -0.27 2.54
CA GLN A 61 -15.75 0.19 1.29
C GLN A 61 -16.44 1.45 0.73
N THR A 62 -17.76 1.42 0.62
CA THR A 62 -18.53 2.55 0.09
C THR A 62 -18.44 3.79 0.98
N ALA A 63 -18.51 3.64 2.31
CA ALA A 63 -18.42 4.75 3.23
C ALA A 63 -17.02 5.37 3.24
N THR A 64 -15.99 4.54 3.08
CA THR A 64 -14.59 4.96 3.00
C THR A 64 -14.32 5.75 1.73
N ALA A 65 -14.79 5.25 0.59
CA ALA A 65 -14.61 5.89 -0.72
C ALA A 65 -15.46 7.17 -0.87
N TRP A 66 -16.58 7.27 -0.14
CA TRP A 66 -17.52 8.38 -0.30
C TRP A 66 -16.87 9.74 -0.07
N ASP A 67 -17.04 10.64 -1.04
CA ASP A 67 -16.51 12.02 -1.01
C ASP A 67 -14.99 12.11 -0.81
N ALA A 68 -14.24 11.08 -1.23
CA ALA A 68 -12.79 11.08 -1.15
C ALA A 68 -12.18 11.96 -2.26
N ASP A 69 -11.16 12.74 -1.90
CA ASP A 69 -10.34 13.49 -2.84
C ASP A 69 -9.17 12.64 -3.36
N ILE A 70 -8.68 11.71 -2.54
CA ILE A 70 -7.55 10.82 -2.86
C ILE A 70 -7.89 9.40 -2.41
N VAL A 71 -7.68 8.44 -3.28
CA VAL A 71 -7.76 7.01 -2.96
C VAL A 71 -6.37 6.41 -3.05
N LEU A 72 -5.90 5.81 -1.96
CA LEU A 72 -4.62 5.11 -1.90
C LEU A 72 -4.84 3.61 -2.02
N GLY A 73 -4.03 2.98 -2.85
CA GLY A 73 -3.95 1.53 -3.00
C GLY A 73 -2.51 1.06 -3.16
N VAL A 74 -2.24 -0.19 -2.80
CA VAL A 74 -0.99 -0.88 -3.17
C VAL A 74 -1.06 -1.23 -4.65
N GLN A 75 -2.20 -1.80 -5.06
CA GLN A 75 -2.54 -2.05 -6.45
C GLN A 75 -3.75 -1.20 -6.86
N GLY A 76 -3.93 -1.03 -8.16
CA GLY A 76 -5.06 -0.27 -8.69
C GLY A 76 -6.40 -0.88 -8.22
N PRO A 77 -7.26 -0.13 -7.53
CA PRO A 77 -8.54 -0.62 -7.03
C PRO A 77 -9.49 -1.03 -8.18
N ASP A 78 -10.45 -1.90 -7.89
CA ASP A 78 -11.54 -2.18 -8.84
C ASP A 78 -12.30 -0.87 -9.10
N PRO A 79 -12.54 -0.46 -10.37
CA PRO A 79 -13.30 0.73 -10.67
C PRO A 79 -14.68 0.79 -10.00
N LYS A 80 -15.29 -0.36 -9.69
CA LYS A 80 -16.56 -0.43 -8.97
C LYS A 80 -16.46 0.02 -7.51
N SER A 81 -15.29 -0.12 -6.88
CA SER A 81 -15.05 0.32 -5.51
C SER A 81 -14.92 1.84 -5.37
N LEU A 82 -14.77 2.54 -6.49
CA LEU A 82 -14.63 4.00 -6.54
C LEU A 82 -15.98 4.74 -6.57
N LYS A 83 -17.08 4.02 -6.42
CA LYS A 83 -18.41 4.63 -6.39
C LYS A 83 -18.53 5.61 -5.22
N GLY A 84 -18.80 6.87 -5.55
CA GLY A 84 -18.99 7.94 -4.58
C GLY A 84 -17.73 8.76 -4.26
N VAL A 85 -16.59 8.48 -4.86
CA VAL A 85 -15.45 9.41 -4.84
C VAL A 85 -15.80 10.70 -5.58
N LYS A 86 -15.10 11.78 -5.30
CA LYS A 86 -15.30 13.05 -6.01
C LYS A 86 -14.92 12.93 -7.49
N ASP A 87 -15.57 13.71 -8.32
CA ASP A 87 -15.11 13.93 -9.68
C ASP A 87 -13.72 14.59 -9.64
N GLY A 88 -12.78 14.09 -10.46
CA GLY A 88 -11.38 14.49 -10.40
C GLY A 88 -10.59 13.97 -9.21
N ALA A 89 -11.13 13.03 -8.41
CA ALA A 89 -10.38 12.41 -7.33
C ALA A 89 -9.13 11.67 -7.85
N TRP A 90 -8.06 11.70 -7.07
CA TRP A 90 -6.81 11.04 -7.43
C TRP A 90 -6.78 9.60 -6.93
N ILE A 91 -6.39 8.68 -7.81
CA ILE A 91 -6.00 7.31 -7.43
C ILE A 91 -4.49 7.23 -7.47
N VAL A 92 -3.87 6.88 -6.34
CA VAL A 92 -2.41 6.74 -6.22
C VAL A 92 -2.09 5.29 -5.85
N ALA A 93 -1.57 4.52 -6.79
CA ALA A 93 -1.31 3.08 -6.62
C ALA A 93 -0.35 2.54 -7.69
N GLY A 94 0.07 1.29 -7.54
CA GLY A 94 0.62 0.49 -8.62
C GLY A 94 -0.49 0.09 -9.58
N LEU A 95 -0.53 0.68 -10.78
CA LEU A 95 -1.68 0.56 -11.70
C LEU A 95 -1.47 -0.45 -12.82
N ASP A 96 -0.22 -0.85 -13.09
CA ASP A 96 0.15 -1.67 -14.26
C ASP A 96 -0.49 -1.13 -15.57
N PRO A 97 -0.20 0.14 -15.95
CA PRO A 97 -0.97 0.81 -17.01
C PRO A 97 -0.83 0.16 -18.38
N PHE A 98 0.26 -0.57 -18.62
CA PHE A 98 0.47 -1.29 -19.89
C PHE A 98 -0.27 -2.63 -19.93
N GLY A 99 -0.33 -3.37 -18.80
CA GLY A 99 -1.04 -4.65 -18.70
C GLY A 99 -2.54 -4.50 -18.44
N GLN A 100 -2.97 -3.36 -17.83
CA GLN A 100 -4.33 -3.15 -17.35
C GLN A 100 -5.06 -2.00 -18.07
N ARG A 101 -4.91 -1.90 -19.39
CA ARG A 101 -5.50 -0.82 -20.19
C ARG A 101 -6.99 -0.64 -19.94
N ALA A 102 -7.76 -1.72 -19.88
CA ALA A 102 -9.20 -1.66 -19.65
C ALA A 102 -9.57 -1.01 -18.30
N ARG A 103 -8.74 -1.26 -17.26
CA ARG A 103 -8.91 -0.62 -15.94
C ARG A 103 -8.63 0.88 -16.00
N ILE A 104 -7.57 1.29 -16.70
CA ILE A 104 -7.25 2.71 -16.89
C ILE A 104 -8.38 3.43 -17.64
N ASP A 105 -8.90 2.82 -18.71
CA ASP A 105 -10.03 3.37 -19.46
C ASP A 105 -11.31 3.47 -18.58
N ALA A 106 -11.49 2.54 -17.64
CA ALA A 106 -12.59 2.60 -16.67
C ALA A 106 -12.43 3.73 -15.65
N TYR A 107 -11.21 4.02 -15.20
CA TYR A 107 -10.93 5.17 -14.34
C TYR A 107 -11.21 6.48 -15.05
N ALA A 108 -10.80 6.62 -16.31
CA ALA A 108 -11.11 7.79 -17.12
C ALA A 108 -12.62 7.99 -17.28
N LYS A 109 -13.39 6.90 -17.50
CA LYS A 109 -14.86 6.96 -17.56
C LYS A 109 -15.52 7.32 -16.22
N ALA A 110 -14.87 6.96 -15.11
CA ALA A 110 -15.33 7.29 -13.77
C ALA A 110 -15.00 8.72 -13.35
N GLY A 111 -14.33 9.50 -14.20
CA GLY A 111 -13.97 10.90 -13.93
C GLY A 111 -12.86 11.05 -12.89
N VAL A 112 -12.02 10.04 -12.68
CA VAL A 112 -10.92 10.09 -11.72
C VAL A 112 -9.56 10.21 -12.41
N GLU A 113 -8.59 10.81 -11.75
CA GLU A 113 -7.21 10.95 -12.20
C GLU A 113 -6.36 9.82 -11.62
N ALA A 114 -5.63 9.11 -12.48
CA ALA A 114 -4.83 7.94 -12.09
C ALA A 114 -3.33 8.28 -12.10
N LEU A 115 -2.70 8.21 -10.91
CA LEU A 115 -1.27 8.40 -10.73
C LEU A 115 -0.61 7.02 -10.54
N ALA A 116 -0.03 6.51 -11.62
CA ALA A 116 0.68 5.23 -11.63
C ALA A 116 2.05 5.39 -10.96
N MET A 117 2.25 4.74 -9.83
CA MET A 117 3.50 4.81 -9.06
C MET A 117 4.69 4.17 -9.80
N GLU A 118 4.43 3.34 -10.81
CA GLU A 118 5.45 2.78 -11.69
C GLU A 118 6.18 3.85 -12.52
N PHE A 119 5.54 5.00 -12.74
CA PHE A 119 6.12 6.13 -13.48
C PHE A 119 6.92 7.07 -12.60
N MET A 120 7.06 6.78 -11.30
CA MET A 120 7.93 7.58 -10.44
C MET A 120 9.36 7.58 -11.02
N PRO A 121 9.95 8.74 -11.31
CA PRO A 121 11.27 8.82 -11.94
C PRO A 121 12.35 8.29 -10.99
N ARG A 122 13.29 7.50 -11.52
CA ARG A 122 14.42 6.93 -10.75
C ARG A 122 15.56 7.93 -10.65
N ILE A 123 15.31 9.04 -9.98
CA ILE A 123 16.30 10.09 -9.70
C ILE A 123 16.48 10.21 -8.17
N THR A 124 17.59 10.75 -7.73
CA THR A 124 17.93 10.86 -6.30
C THR A 124 16.82 11.50 -5.46
N ARG A 125 16.16 12.53 -5.97
CA ARG A 125 15.06 13.22 -5.27
C ARG A 125 13.80 12.38 -5.11
N ALA A 126 13.58 11.40 -5.98
CA ALA A 126 12.38 10.56 -5.99
C ALA A 126 12.62 9.16 -5.38
N GLN A 127 13.84 8.81 -4.97
CA GLN A 127 14.15 7.48 -4.40
C GLN A 127 13.29 7.11 -3.18
N SER A 128 12.94 8.11 -2.36
CA SER A 128 12.07 7.88 -1.20
C SER A 128 10.62 7.56 -1.56
N MET A 129 10.22 7.83 -2.81
CA MET A 129 8.88 7.58 -3.35
C MET A 129 8.87 6.38 -4.33
N ASP A 130 10.03 5.78 -4.61
CA ASP A 130 10.15 4.65 -5.55
C ASP A 130 9.67 3.35 -4.90
N ILE A 131 8.49 2.90 -5.32
CA ILE A 131 7.87 1.67 -4.82
C ILE A 131 8.67 0.43 -5.22
N LEU A 132 9.38 0.43 -6.35
CA LEU A 132 10.18 -0.72 -6.77
C LEU A 132 11.37 -0.93 -5.86
N SER A 133 12.13 0.13 -5.58
CA SER A 133 13.32 0.03 -4.74
C SER A 133 12.98 -0.41 -3.32
N SER A 134 11.93 0.15 -2.71
CA SER A 134 11.51 -0.22 -1.36
C SER A 134 11.02 -1.67 -1.28
N GLN A 135 10.23 -2.12 -2.23
CA GLN A 135 9.71 -3.49 -2.25
C GLN A 135 10.79 -4.52 -2.61
N SER A 136 11.71 -4.20 -3.51
CA SER A 136 12.85 -5.07 -3.84
C SER A 136 13.77 -5.29 -2.64
N ASN A 137 14.00 -4.26 -1.83
CA ASN A 137 14.76 -4.38 -0.59
C ASN A 137 14.10 -5.37 0.39
N LEU A 138 12.80 -5.24 0.62
CA LEU A 138 12.03 -6.16 1.47
C LEU A 138 12.00 -7.58 0.92
N SER A 139 11.87 -7.74 -0.41
CA SER A 139 11.92 -9.03 -1.08
C SER A 139 13.27 -9.71 -0.89
N GLY A 140 14.37 -8.99 -1.08
CA GLY A 140 15.72 -9.49 -0.83
C GLY A 140 15.94 -9.90 0.62
N TYR A 141 15.50 -9.08 1.57
CA TYR A 141 15.55 -9.41 2.99
C TYR A 141 14.80 -10.71 3.30
N LYS A 142 13.55 -10.82 2.81
CA LYS A 142 12.72 -12.02 3.02
C LYS A 142 13.34 -13.26 2.38
N ALA A 143 13.89 -13.15 1.18
CA ALA A 143 14.54 -14.26 0.48
C ALA A 143 15.71 -14.84 1.28
N VAL A 144 16.52 -13.98 1.91
CA VAL A 144 17.63 -14.45 2.77
C VAL A 144 17.10 -15.19 4.00
N ILE A 145 16.07 -14.66 4.66
CA ILE A 145 15.47 -15.33 5.84
C ILE A 145 14.87 -16.69 5.46
N ASP A 146 14.16 -16.78 4.33
CA ASP A 146 13.56 -18.03 3.87
C ASP A 146 14.62 -19.04 3.46
N ALA A 147 15.65 -18.60 2.76
CA ALA A 147 16.79 -19.46 2.41
C ALA A 147 17.52 -19.97 3.67
N ALA A 148 17.70 -19.12 4.67
CA ALA A 148 18.30 -19.50 5.95
C ALA A 148 17.44 -20.53 6.68
N GLY A 149 16.11 -20.34 6.70
CA GLY A 149 15.17 -21.28 7.32
C GLY A 149 15.09 -22.63 6.60
N ALA A 150 15.26 -22.65 5.30
CA ALA A 150 15.25 -23.86 4.48
C ALA A 150 16.61 -24.59 4.46
N TYR A 151 17.70 -23.92 4.84
CA TYR A 151 19.03 -24.47 4.83
C TYR A 151 19.23 -25.49 5.94
N GLY A 152 19.35 -26.77 5.60
CA GLY A 152 19.40 -27.89 6.54
C GLY A 152 20.74 -28.10 7.25
N ARG A 153 21.68 -27.17 7.20
CA ARG A 153 22.99 -27.24 7.83
C ARG A 153 23.30 -25.96 8.59
N ALA A 154 24.29 -25.99 9.47
CA ALA A 154 24.81 -24.76 10.10
C ALA A 154 25.45 -23.87 9.03
N PHE A 155 25.29 -22.56 9.19
CA PHE A 155 26.01 -21.61 8.35
C PHE A 155 27.53 -21.72 8.63
N PRO A 156 28.39 -21.71 7.61
CA PRO A 156 29.83 -21.82 7.79
C PRO A 156 30.39 -20.59 8.53
N MET A 157 31.56 -20.75 9.10
CA MET A 157 32.30 -19.71 9.84
C MET A 157 31.63 -19.30 11.16
N MET A 158 30.92 -20.20 11.83
CA MET A 158 30.50 -19.95 13.21
C MET A 158 31.64 -20.16 14.21
N MET A 159 31.87 -19.16 15.07
CA MET A 159 32.79 -19.29 16.19
C MET A 159 32.05 -19.90 17.38
N THR A 160 32.62 -20.98 17.94
CA THR A 160 32.13 -21.60 19.17
C THR A 160 33.24 -21.62 20.21
N ALA A 161 32.95 -21.95 21.46
CA ALA A 161 33.98 -22.15 22.51
C ALA A 161 34.94 -23.30 22.16
N ALA A 162 34.57 -24.22 21.27
CA ALA A 162 35.40 -25.32 20.78
C ALA A 162 36.17 -25.01 19.48
N GLY A 163 36.04 -23.79 18.96
CA GLY A 163 36.68 -23.35 17.73
C GLY A 163 35.67 -22.94 16.62
N THR A 164 36.21 -22.76 15.41
CA THR A 164 35.40 -22.41 14.23
C THR A 164 34.80 -23.68 13.61
N VAL A 165 33.52 -23.62 13.25
CA VAL A 165 32.76 -24.68 12.56
C VAL A 165 32.45 -24.22 11.16
#